data_29ca78669a8b355fa91114349f90fc82
#
_entry.id   29ca78669a8b355fa91114349f90fc82
#
_cell.length_a   1.000
_cell.length_b   1.000
_cell.length_c   1.000
_cell.angle_alpha   90.00
_cell.angle_beta   90.00
_cell.angle_gamma   90.00
#
_symmetry.space_group_name_H-M   'P 1'
#
loop_
_entity.id
_entity.type
_entity.pdbx_description
1 polymer ?
#
loop_
_entity_poly.entity_id
_entity_poly.type
_entity_poly.pdbx_seq_one_letter_code
_entity_poly.pdbx_strand_id
1 'polypeptide(L)'
;MEQPVCLFEGFMDFLSFLSMKGKVSNQCLVMNSVSNVARSIHYLTERNITSVRTFLDNDYAGQRAVQEFVNAGFKVEDMTVYYRDFKDLNDYHVSRVREPQKKLEKTPNTSNKIKQVKLKIR
;
A
#
# COMPACT_ATOMS: atom_id res chain seq x y z
N MET A 1 -5.17 22.16 6.96
CA MET A 1 -5.81 20.84 7.03
C MET A 1 -4.77 19.74 7.03
N GLU A 2 -4.88 18.90 8.00
CA GLU A 2 -3.88 17.85 8.16
C GLU A 2 -4.16 16.68 7.22
N GLN A 3 -3.11 16.18 6.54
CA GLN A 3 -3.27 15.02 5.70
C GLN A 3 -3.08 13.75 6.54
N PRO A 4 -3.81 12.69 6.21
CA PRO A 4 -3.63 11.45 6.94
C PRO A 4 -2.24 10.86 6.70
N VAL A 5 -1.73 10.16 7.71
CA VAL A 5 -0.48 9.42 7.58
C VAL A 5 -0.80 8.10 6.89
N CYS A 6 -0.02 7.74 5.91
CA CYS A 6 -0.18 6.47 5.21
C CYS A 6 0.57 5.38 5.95
N LEU A 7 -0.13 4.32 6.33
CA LEU A 7 0.45 3.22 7.09
C LEU A 7 0.57 1.98 6.22
N PHE A 8 1.74 1.38 6.24
CA PHE A 8 2.01 0.18 5.46
C PHE A 8 2.44 -0.96 6.38
N GLU A 9 1.97 -2.15 6.07
CA GLU A 9 2.37 -3.30 6.87
C GLU A 9 3.81 -3.67 6.60
N GLY A 10 4.21 -3.69 5.33
CA GLY A 10 5.55 -4.08 4.93
C GLY A 10 6.23 -3.06 4.05
N PHE A 11 7.56 -3.17 4.00
CA PHE A 11 8.37 -2.25 3.22
C PHE A 11 8.07 -2.35 1.72
N MET A 12 7.81 -3.57 1.22
CA MET A 12 7.51 -3.75 -0.19
C MET A 12 6.21 -3.07 -0.59
N ASP A 13 5.24 -3.05 0.32
CA ASP A 13 3.99 -2.35 0.05
C ASP A 13 4.23 -0.85 -0.08
N PHE A 14 5.09 -0.32 0.77
CA PHE A 14 5.46 1.08 0.70
C PHE A 14 6.14 1.41 -0.63
N LEU A 15 7.08 0.57 -1.07
CA LEU A 15 7.73 0.76 -2.35
C LEU A 15 6.74 0.70 -3.51
N SER A 16 5.79 -0.23 -3.42
CA SER A 16 4.75 -0.34 -4.45
C SER A 16 3.92 0.94 -4.51
N PHE A 17 3.57 1.48 -3.35
CA PHE A 17 2.82 2.72 -3.28
C PHE A 17 3.58 3.86 -3.95
N LEU A 18 4.86 3.99 -3.65
CA LEU A 18 5.69 5.02 -4.27
C LEU A 18 5.75 4.86 -5.78
N SER A 19 5.88 3.63 -6.25
CA SER A 19 5.91 3.34 -7.68
C SER A 19 4.63 3.77 -8.37
N MET A 20 3.49 3.47 -7.74
CA MET A 20 2.20 3.75 -8.34
C MET A 20 1.87 5.24 -8.33
N LYS A 21 2.26 5.92 -7.27
CA LYS A 21 1.91 7.34 -7.11
C LYS A 21 2.92 8.28 -7.74
N GLY A 22 4.17 7.84 -7.81
CA GLY A 22 5.24 8.69 -8.29
C GLY A 22 5.63 9.76 -7.29
N LYS A 23 4.70 10.62 -6.94
CA LYS A 23 4.96 11.71 -6.01
C LYS A 23 4.00 11.61 -4.83
N VAL A 24 4.53 11.64 -3.63
CA VAL A 24 3.74 11.49 -2.42
C VAL A 24 4.02 12.63 -1.47
N SER A 25 2.97 13.33 -1.05
CA SER A 25 3.10 14.42 -0.11
C SER A 25 2.71 14.02 1.31
N ASN A 26 2.05 12.87 1.48
CA ASN A 26 1.68 12.40 2.81
C ASN A 26 2.90 11.83 3.53
N GLN A 27 2.86 11.93 4.85
CA GLN A 27 3.82 11.19 5.66
C GLN A 27 3.48 9.71 5.59
N CYS A 28 4.50 8.87 5.64
CA CYS A 28 4.33 7.43 5.55
C CYS A 28 5.02 6.76 6.72
N LEU A 29 4.39 5.71 7.24
CA LEU A 29 4.94 4.93 8.33
C LEU A 29 4.87 3.46 7.95
N VAL A 30 6.01 2.79 7.96
CA VAL A 30 6.08 1.35 7.66
C VAL A 30 6.21 0.62 8.99
N MET A 31 5.22 -0.21 9.31
CA MET A 31 5.21 -0.90 10.59
C MET A 31 6.11 -2.13 10.61
N ASN A 32 6.29 -2.76 9.46
CA ASN A 32 7.06 -3.98 9.26
C ASN A 32 6.39 -5.24 9.85
N SER A 33 5.36 -5.07 10.64
CA SER A 33 4.61 -6.19 11.20
C SER A 33 3.40 -5.62 11.94
N VAL A 34 2.29 -6.38 11.92
CA VAL A 34 1.13 -5.96 12.69
C VAL A 34 1.41 -6.03 14.20
N SER A 35 2.47 -6.72 14.60
CA SER A 35 2.83 -6.73 16.02
C SER A 35 3.30 -5.36 16.50
N ASN A 36 3.56 -4.43 15.57
CA ASN A 36 3.99 -3.08 15.92
C ASN A 36 2.85 -2.07 15.96
N VAL A 37 1.61 -2.54 15.94
CA VAL A 37 0.47 -1.63 15.92
C VAL A 37 0.44 -0.73 17.15
N ALA A 38 0.62 -1.31 18.34
CA ALA A 38 0.57 -0.52 19.57
C ALA A 38 1.64 0.56 19.59
N ARG A 39 2.84 0.22 19.15
CA ARG A 39 3.92 1.20 19.08
C ARG A 39 3.63 2.30 18.07
N SER A 40 3.01 1.92 16.96
CA SER A 40 2.65 2.88 15.93
C SER A 40 1.59 3.84 16.43
N ILE A 41 0.61 3.32 17.15
CA ILE A 41 -0.44 4.16 17.73
C ILE A 41 0.17 5.16 18.71
N HIS A 42 1.06 4.69 19.56
CA HIS A 42 1.73 5.56 20.52
C HIS A 42 2.54 6.65 19.81
N TYR A 43 3.30 6.25 18.79
CA TYR A 43 4.13 7.17 18.03
C TYR A 43 3.27 8.27 17.38
N LEU A 44 2.17 7.89 16.77
CA LEU A 44 1.30 8.84 16.10
C LEU A 44 0.56 9.73 17.07
N THR A 45 0.13 9.15 18.19
CA THR A 45 -0.60 9.92 19.21
C THR A 45 0.30 11.01 19.80
N GLU A 46 1.56 10.69 20.04
CA GLU A 46 2.48 11.68 20.58
C GLU A 46 2.73 12.84 19.64
N ARG A 47 2.51 12.62 18.36
CA ARG A 47 2.69 13.66 17.35
C ARG A 47 1.38 14.34 16.97
N ASN A 48 0.34 14.07 17.75
CA ASN A 48 -0.99 14.66 17.52
C ASN A 48 -1.57 14.32 16.16
N ILE A 49 -1.19 13.17 15.62
CA ILE A 49 -1.78 12.66 14.39
C ILE A 49 -3.10 12.00 14.74
N THR A 50 -4.16 12.37 14.05
CA THR A 50 -5.50 11.85 14.34
C THR A 50 -6.12 11.10 13.18
N SER A 51 -5.48 11.11 12.03
CA SER A 51 -6.05 10.53 10.81
C SER A 51 -5.01 9.68 10.11
N VAL A 52 -5.41 8.47 9.72
CA VAL A 52 -4.51 7.54 9.04
C VAL A 52 -5.20 6.92 7.83
N ARG A 53 -4.39 6.53 6.87
CA ARG A 53 -4.84 5.81 5.69
C ARG A 53 -4.08 4.50 5.67
N THR A 54 -4.78 3.37 5.78
CA THR A 54 -4.14 2.08 6.02
C THR A 54 -4.03 1.24 4.75
N PHE A 55 -2.82 0.74 4.52
CA PHE A 55 -2.50 -0.17 3.40
C PHE A 55 -1.98 -1.47 4.00
N LEU A 56 -2.83 -2.16 4.73
CA LEU A 56 -2.44 -3.38 5.41
C LEU A 56 -2.86 -4.59 4.60
N ASP A 57 -2.43 -5.77 5.04
CA ASP A 57 -2.73 -7.00 4.30
C ASP A 57 -4.21 -7.35 4.39
N ASN A 58 -4.70 -8.00 3.34
CA ASN A 58 -6.09 -8.47 3.28
C ASN A 58 -6.20 -9.82 3.97
N ASP A 59 -5.93 -9.84 5.27
CA ASP A 59 -6.08 -11.03 6.07
C ASP A 59 -6.62 -10.64 7.44
N TYR A 60 -6.84 -11.63 8.28
CA TYR A 60 -7.43 -11.40 9.58
C TYR A 60 -6.55 -10.46 10.44
N ALA A 61 -5.25 -10.69 10.41
CA ALA A 61 -4.34 -9.87 11.22
C ALA A 61 -4.35 -8.41 10.77
N GLY A 62 -4.39 -8.19 9.45
CA GLY A 62 -4.46 -6.84 8.93
C GLY A 62 -5.76 -6.15 9.30
N GLN A 63 -6.87 -6.87 9.23
CA GLN A 63 -8.16 -6.33 9.59
C GLN A 63 -8.23 -5.99 11.07
N ARG A 64 -7.66 -6.84 11.91
CA ARG A 64 -7.62 -6.56 13.34
C ARG A 64 -6.77 -5.32 13.63
N ALA A 65 -5.68 -5.17 12.92
CA ALA A 65 -4.83 -3.99 13.08
C ALA A 65 -5.61 -2.71 12.75
N VAL A 66 -6.35 -2.73 11.64
CA VAL A 66 -7.19 -1.58 11.29
C VAL A 66 -8.15 -1.27 12.43
N GLN A 67 -8.78 -2.30 13.00
CA GLN A 67 -9.74 -2.10 14.07
C GLN A 67 -9.09 -1.50 15.31
N GLU A 68 -7.83 -1.87 15.58
CA GLU A 68 -7.13 -1.28 16.72
C GLU A 68 -6.93 0.21 16.55
N PHE A 69 -6.64 0.66 15.33
CA PHE A 69 -6.53 2.11 15.08
C PHE A 69 -7.88 2.78 15.27
N VAL A 70 -8.96 2.16 14.80
CA VAL A 70 -10.29 2.70 14.99
C VAL A 70 -10.60 2.81 16.49
N ASN A 71 -10.30 1.75 17.23
CA ASN A 71 -10.59 1.72 18.67
C ASN A 71 -9.76 2.74 19.44
N ALA A 72 -8.59 3.09 18.92
CA ALA A 72 -7.72 4.08 19.56
C ALA A 72 -8.16 5.51 19.27
N GLY A 73 -9.22 5.68 18.47
CA GLY A 73 -9.77 7.00 18.22
C GLY A 73 -9.30 7.66 16.94
N PHE A 74 -8.57 6.94 16.12
CA PHE A 74 -8.12 7.51 14.84
C PHE A 74 -9.24 7.53 13.83
N LYS A 75 -9.20 8.52 12.96
CA LYS A 75 -10.03 8.52 11.77
C LYS A 75 -9.30 7.67 10.74
N VAL A 76 -9.89 6.55 10.35
CA VAL A 76 -9.20 5.57 9.51
C VAL A 76 -9.85 5.48 8.15
N GLU A 77 -9.04 5.61 7.12
CA GLU A 77 -9.45 5.32 5.76
C GLU A 77 -8.73 4.04 5.33
N ASP A 78 -9.48 2.95 5.22
CA ASP A 78 -8.92 1.65 4.91
C ASP A 78 -8.84 1.48 3.40
N MET A 79 -7.62 1.37 2.90
CA MET A 79 -7.38 1.34 1.45
C MET A 79 -7.41 -0.07 0.87
N THR A 80 -7.67 -1.09 1.68
CA THR A 80 -7.73 -2.47 1.16
C THR A 80 -8.82 -2.65 0.13
N VAL A 81 -9.83 -1.78 0.12
CA VAL A 81 -10.90 -1.85 -0.86
C VAL A 81 -10.36 -1.75 -2.29
N TYR A 82 -9.23 -1.08 -2.47
CA TYR A 82 -8.64 -0.90 -3.80
C TYR A 82 -7.83 -2.10 -4.26
N TYR A 83 -7.50 -3.03 -3.36
CA TYR A 83 -6.76 -4.24 -3.73
C TYR A 83 -7.36 -5.47 -3.04
N ARG A 84 -8.70 -5.50 -2.95
CA ARG A 84 -9.37 -6.53 -2.17
C ARG A 84 -9.16 -7.95 -2.72
N ASP A 85 -8.85 -8.08 -4.00
CA ASP A 85 -8.64 -9.39 -4.60
C ASP A 85 -7.21 -9.88 -4.47
N PHE A 86 -6.38 -9.14 -3.75
CA PHE A 86 -4.96 -9.46 -3.58
C PHE A 86 -4.64 -9.50 -2.10
N LYS A 87 -3.62 -10.26 -1.75
CA LYS A 87 -3.25 -10.37 -0.36
C LYS A 87 -2.79 -9.03 0.20
N ASP A 88 -2.02 -8.27 -0.59
CA ASP A 88 -1.48 -7.00 -0.14
C ASP A 88 -1.29 -6.07 -1.33
N LEU A 89 -0.88 -4.85 -1.02
CA LEU A 89 -0.70 -3.83 -2.04
C LEU A 89 0.38 -4.21 -3.05
N ASN A 90 1.45 -4.84 -2.57
CA ASN A 90 2.53 -5.25 -3.46
C ASN A 90 2.04 -6.24 -4.50
N ASP A 91 1.26 -7.24 -4.08
CA ASP A 91 0.70 -8.21 -5.03
C ASP A 91 -0.17 -7.54 -6.07
N TYR A 92 -0.97 -6.57 -5.63
CA TYR A 92 -1.81 -5.82 -6.54
C TYR A 92 -0.96 -5.08 -7.58
N HIS A 93 0.08 -4.40 -7.11
CA HIS A 93 0.95 -3.63 -7.99
C HIS A 93 1.66 -4.53 -9.00
N VAL A 94 2.19 -5.66 -8.54
CA VAL A 94 2.87 -6.61 -9.40
C VAL A 94 1.92 -7.13 -10.46
N SER A 95 0.69 -7.41 -10.09
CA SER A 95 -0.32 -7.89 -11.03
C SER A 95 -0.57 -6.86 -12.13
N ARG A 96 -0.72 -5.61 -11.76
CA ARG A 96 -0.98 -4.56 -12.74
C ARG A 96 0.18 -4.37 -13.70
N VAL A 97 1.38 -4.50 -13.19
CA VAL A 97 2.57 -4.36 -14.01
C VAL A 97 2.66 -5.52 -15.01
N ARG A 98 2.32 -6.72 -14.57
CA ARG A 98 2.45 -7.91 -15.44
C ARG A 98 1.37 -8.02 -16.50
N GLU A 99 0.16 -7.54 -16.20
CA GLU A 99 -0.95 -7.68 -17.13
C GLU A 99 -0.65 -7.07 -18.50
N PRO A 100 -0.19 -5.84 -18.57
CA PRO A 100 0.14 -5.26 -19.88
C PRO A 100 1.19 -6.07 -20.61
N GLN A 101 2.17 -6.61 -19.91
CA GLN A 101 3.19 -7.43 -20.53
C GLN A 101 2.60 -8.70 -21.14
N LYS A 102 1.71 -9.34 -20.42
CA LYS A 102 1.07 -10.56 -20.93
C LYS A 102 0.26 -10.27 -22.17
N LYS A 103 -0.46 -9.17 -22.17
CA LYS A 103 -1.26 -8.79 -23.33
C LYS A 103 -0.37 -8.52 -24.54
N LEU A 104 0.74 -7.86 -24.31
CA LEU A 104 1.68 -7.57 -25.39
C LEU A 104 2.29 -8.83 -25.93
N GLU A 105 2.57 -9.80 -25.07
CA GLU A 105 3.15 -11.06 -25.51
C GLU A 105 2.21 -11.87 -26.39
N LYS A 106 0.93 -11.69 -26.24
CA LYS A 106 -0.05 -12.40 -27.06
C LYS A 106 -0.15 -11.84 -28.45
N THR A 107 0.42 -10.69 -28.69
CA THR A 107 0.34 -10.02 -29.97
C THR A 107 1.67 -10.16 -30.69
N PRO A 108 1.68 -10.67 -31.94
CA PRO A 108 2.95 -10.97 -32.64
C PRO A 108 3.89 -9.79 -32.74
N ASN A 109 3.38 -8.59 -32.80
CA ASN A 109 4.20 -7.43 -33.11
C ASN A 109 4.69 -6.66 -31.91
N THR A 110 4.57 -7.19 -30.71
CA THR A 110 4.79 -6.38 -29.53
C THR A 110 5.95 -6.79 -28.66
N SER A 111 6.81 -7.67 -29.13
CA SER A 111 7.92 -8.13 -28.31
C SER A 111 8.81 -6.98 -27.84
N ASN A 112 9.06 -6.00 -28.71
CA ASN A 112 9.87 -4.87 -28.32
C ASN A 112 9.20 -4.00 -27.27
N LYS A 113 7.88 -3.92 -27.35
CA LYS A 113 7.14 -3.09 -26.40
C LYS A 113 7.19 -3.67 -25.00
N ILE A 114 7.32 -4.96 -24.91
CA ILE A 114 7.43 -5.61 -23.62
C ILE A 114 8.62 -5.10 -22.84
N LYS A 115 9.74 -4.92 -23.53
CA LYS A 115 10.93 -4.39 -22.89
C LYS A 115 10.70 -2.98 -22.38
N GLN A 116 10.01 -2.17 -23.17
CA GLN A 116 9.73 -0.81 -22.75
C GLN A 116 8.86 -0.77 -21.51
N VAL A 117 7.90 -1.65 -21.44
CA VAL A 117 7.05 -1.71 -20.26
C VAL A 117 7.87 -2.00 -19.02
N LYS A 118 8.80 -2.95 -19.10
CA LYS A 118 9.64 -3.27 -17.97
C LYS A 118 10.45 -2.08 -17.50
N LEU A 119 10.99 -1.32 -18.45
CA LEU A 119 11.81 -0.17 -18.09
C LEU A 119 11.00 0.92 -17.41
N LYS A 120 9.77 1.10 -17.81
CA LYS A 120 8.93 2.14 -17.23
C LYS A 120 8.50 1.84 -15.82
N ILE A 121 8.57 0.62 -15.44
CA ILE A 121 8.05 0.22 -14.17
C ILE A 121 8.98 0.52 -13.04
N ARG A 122 10.28 0.57 -13.34
CA ARG A 122 11.21 0.80 -12.29
C ARG A 122 10.79 1.64 -11.21
#